data_fe3a1339c51db9a3849a87d635cc3f19
#
_entry.id   fe3a1339c51db9a3849a87d635cc3f19
#
_cell.length_a   1.000
_cell.length_b   1.000
_cell.length_c   1.000
_cell.angle_alpha   90.00
_cell.angle_beta   90.00
_cell.angle_gamma   90.00
#
_symmetry.space_group_name_H-M   'P 1'
#
loop_
_entity.id
_entity.type
_entity.pdbx_description
1 polymer ?
#
loop_
_entity_poly.entity_id
_entity_poly.type
_entity_poly.pdbx_seq_one_letter_code
_entity_poly.pdbx_strand_id
1 'polypeptide(L)'
;MMVPHSVITVSLATALLPRLSELAADGDRDEVRKKISSALRMCLASIIPIGALMAALAFPLAALIFNYGAAAGQTGTVAATLVALLPGLVGFTVHYLSLRGFYALQDTKTPFFTQVWVAGAMVVWAIGMSVFAPDASVVTVVLGIGYSVAYVVGASVSLIRLQHHIGGSLYVGSLVGHVVKVGVPAALAAGVAYLTSVGWSQLGLEDVLPNILAQMLELAIGGSVGVAVYVGLAYAFGIREVRMGVALFASKVLRREVTVPDGQTGLEPAEDLNEAHTGTLSIFRRPALDPEMTAEFFLDETLPGVPGFWDTAATASVAAAPALPISPS
;
A
#
# COMPACT_ATOMS: atom_id res chain seq x y z
N MET A 1 2.57 1.13 -10.22
CA MET A 1 1.45 1.57 -9.39
C MET A 1 1.51 1.11 -7.92
N MET A 2 2.20 0.01 -7.57
CA MET A 2 2.20 -0.53 -6.19
C MET A 2 3.01 0.27 -5.17
N VAL A 3 3.93 1.14 -5.61
CA VAL A 3 4.81 1.91 -4.70
C VAL A 3 4.03 2.73 -3.66
N PRO A 4 3.02 3.54 -4.03
CA PRO A 4 2.25 4.31 -3.04
C PRO A 4 1.55 3.42 -2.00
N HIS A 5 0.99 2.28 -2.44
CA HIS A 5 0.36 1.30 -1.56
C HIS A 5 1.38 0.72 -0.57
N SER A 6 2.55 0.30 -1.05
CA SER A 6 3.58 -0.30 -0.19
C SER A 6 4.09 0.68 0.86
N VAL A 7 4.30 1.93 0.50
CA VAL A 7 4.80 2.94 1.44
C VAL A 7 3.74 3.33 2.47
N ILE A 8 2.50 3.57 2.04
CA ILE A 8 1.46 4.12 2.92
C ILE A 8 0.69 3.01 3.62
N THR A 9 0.07 2.12 2.83
CA THR A 9 -0.89 1.15 3.37
C THR A 9 -0.20 0.03 4.14
N VAL A 10 0.91 -0.50 3.63
CA VAL A 10 1.64 -1.59 4.30
C VAL A 10 2.26 -1.09 5.60
N SER A 11 2.86 0.11 5.61
CA SER A 11 3.44 0.70 6.82
C SER A 11 2.38 0.92 7.90
N LEU A 12 1.23 1.53 7.53
CA LEU A 12 0.14 1.74 8.47
C LEU A 12 -0.46 0.41 8.97
N ALA A 13 -0.67 -0.54 8.08
CA ALA A 13 -1.22 -1.85 8.42
C ALA A 13 -0.31 -2.64 9.38
N THR A 14 1.01 -2.54 9.19
CA THR A 14 1.99 -3.19 10.05
C THR A 14 2.01 -2.57 11.45
N ALA A 15 1.97 -1.25 11.53
CA ALA A 15 1.91 -0.54 12.81
C ALA A 15 0.58 -0.77 13.57
N LEU A 16 -0.52 -0.96 12.83
CA LEU A 16 -1.85 -1.11 13.40
C LEU A 16 -2.13 -2.53 13.90
N LEU A 17 -1.54 -3.56 13.28
CA LEU A 17 -1.88 -4.96 13.53
C LEU A 17 -1.71 -5.40 15.01
N PRO A 18 -0.60 -5.06 15.73
CA PRO A 18 -0.45 -5.44 17.13
C PRO A 18 -1.58 -4.87 17.99
N ARG A 19 -1.88 -3.59 17.81
CA ARG A 19 -2.94 -2.93 18.58
C ARG A 19 -4.34 -3.50 18.30
N LEU A 20 -4.62 -3.85 17.04
CA LEU A 20 -5.88 -4.53 16.70
C LEU A 20 -5.96 -5.91 17.34
N SER A 21 -4.86 -6.65 17.42
CA SER A 21 -4.82 -7.98 18.03
C SER A 21 -5.02 -7.91 19.56
N GLU A 22 -4.45 -6.91 20.23
CA GLU A 22 -4.69 -6.64 21.65
C GLU A 22 -6.17 -6.36 21.92
N LEU A 23 -6.76 -5.38 21.21
CA LEU A 23 -8.17 -5.03 21.35
C LEU A 23 -9.11 -6.21 21.04
N ALA A 24 -8.73 -7.05 20.06
CA ALA A 24 -9.50 -8.25 19.73
C ALA A 24 -9.42 -9.30 20.84
N ALA A 25 -8.25 -9.47 21.48
CA ALA A 25 -8.06 -10.37 22.62
C ALA A 25 -8.84 -9.91 23.86
N ASP A 26 -8.91 -8.60 24.09
CA ASP A 26 -9.71 -7.99 25.17
C ASP A 26 -11.23 -8.05 24.89
N GLY A 27 -11.64 -8.49 23.69
CA GLY A 27 -13.04 -8.58 23.29
C GLY A 27 -13.66 -7.23 22.90
N ASP A 28 -12.89 -6.15 22.83
CA ASP A 28 -13.38 -4.81 22.48
C ASP A 28 -13.54 -4.65 20.96
N ARG A 29 -14.58 -5.28 20.43
CA ARG A 29 -14.93 -5.27 19.01
C ARG A 29 -15.29 -3.87 18.50
N ASP A 30 -15.81 -3.01 19.35
CA ASP A 30 -16.18 -1.65 18.99
C ASP A 30 -14.94 -0.79 18.71
N GLU A 31 -13.91 -0.93 19.52
CA GLU A 31 -12.66 -0.21 19.32
C GLU A 31 -11.90 -0.77 18.11
N VAL A 32 -11.87 -2.10 17.90
CA VAL A 32 -11.35 -2.73 16.68
C VAL A 32 -12.00 -2.13 15.43
N ARG A 33 -13.34 -2.01 15.44
CA ARG A 33 -14.11 -1.42 14.35
C ARG A 33 -13.72 0.04 14.07
N LYS A 34 -13.60 0.86 15.12
CA LYS A 34 -13.21 2.27 15.00
C LYS A 34 -11.80 2.42 14.43
N LYS A 35 -10.84 1.64 14.91
CA LYS A 35 -9.44 1.65 14.44
C LYS A 35 -9.34 1.23 12.98
N ILE A 36 -10.00 0.15 12.56
CA ILE A 36 -10.03 -0.27 11.15
C ILE A 36 -10.68 0.81 10.27
N SER A 37 -11.83 1.36 10.68
CA SER A 37 -12.51 2.41 9.92
C SER A 37 -11.65 3.68 9.79
N SER A 38 -10.94 4.06 10.84
CA SER A 38 -10.00 5.19 10.82
C SER A 38 -8.82 4.95 9.88
N ALA A 39 -8.22 3.75 9.94
CA ALA A 39 -7.13 3.36 9.06
C ALA A 39 -7.55 3.35 7.58
N LEU A 40 -8.74 2.82 7.27
CA LEU A 40 -9.30 2.84 5.93
C LEU A 40 -9.43 4.27 5.40
N ARG A 41 -10.00 5.19 6.19
CA ARG A 41 -10.14 6.60 5.79
C ARG A 41 -8.79 7.27 5.56
N MET A 42 -7.82 7.03 6.44
CA MET A 42 -6.47 7.59 6.32
C MET A 42 -5.76 7.09 5.05
N CYS A 43 -5.83 5.78 4.77
CA CYS A 43 -5.26 5.23 3.54
C CYS A 43 -5.97 5.76 2.29
N LEU A 44 -7.30 5.81 2.28
CA LEU A 44 -8.07 6.31 1.15
C LEU A 44 -7.81 7.80 0.89
N ALA A 45 -7.70 8.62 1.95
CA ALA A 45 -7.35 10.04 1.83
C ALA A 45 -5.98 10.28 1.18
N SER A 46 -5.08 9.31 1.24
CA SER A 46 -3.75 9.38 0.62
C SER A 46 -3.70 8.70 -0.75
N ILE A 47 -4.26 7.49 -0.88
CA ILE A 47 -4.16 6.66 -2.10
C ILE A 47 -5.01 7.22 -3.24
N ILE A 48 -6.20 7.75 -2.95
CA ILE A 48 -7.10 8.29 -4.00
C ILE A 48 -6.43 9.47 -4.74
N PRO A 49 -5.91 10.53 -4.07
CA PRO A 49 -5.29 11.64 -4.79
C PRO A 49 -4.01 11.23 -5.50
N ILE A 50 -3.19 10.36 -4.91
CA ILE A 50 -1.98 9.84 -5.58
C ILE A 50 -2.38 9.08 -6.84
N GLY A 51 -3.38 8.21 -6.78
CA GLY A 51 -3.91 7.50 -7.94
C GLY A 51 -4.44 8.46 -9.00
N ALA A 52 -5.22 9.47 -8.61
CA ALA A 52 -5.77 10.46 -9.53
C ALA A 52 -4.67 11.29 -10.24
N LEU A 53 -3.64 11.70 -9.50
CA LEU A 53 -2.48 12.41 -10.08
C LEU A 53 -1.66 11.49 -10.99
N MET A 54 -1.46 10.22 -10.62
CA MET A 54 -0.81 9.23 -11.49
C MET A 54 -1.62 8.98 -12.77
N ALA A 55 -2.94 9.05 -12.73
CA ALA A 55 -3.78 8.94 -13.92
C ALA A 55 -3.62 10.16 -14.83
N ALA A 56 -3.63 11.37 -14.25
CA ALA A 56 -3.48 12.61 -14.99
C ALA A 56 -2.10 12.72 -15.68
N LEU A 57 -1.06 12.25 -15.03
CA LEU A 57 0.32 12.29 -15.49
C LEU A 57 0.81 10.92 -15.99
N ALA A 58 -0.11 10.03 -16.40
CA ALA A 58 0.22 8.66 -16.79
C ALA A 58 1.14 8.62 -18.02
N PHE A 59 0.93 9.52 -18.99
CA PHE A 59 1.74 9.56 -20.21
C PHE A 59 3.18 9.99 -19.93
N PRO A 60 3.48 11.15 -19.32
CA PRO A 60 4.86 11.52 -19.02
C PRO A 60 5.53 10.55 -18.04
N LEU A 61 4.76 9.96 -17.11
CA LEU A 61 5.28 8.93 -16.21
C LEU A 61 5.69 7.65 -16.96
N ALA A 62 4.87 7.21 -17.91
CA ALA A 62 5.19 6.06 -18.76
C ALA A 62 6.36 6.37 -19.71
N ALA A 63 6.39 7.58 -20.26
CA ALA A 63 7.46 8.03 -21.15
C ALA A 63 8.81 8.06 -20.42
N LEU A 64 8.85 8.61 -19.20
CA LEU A 64 10.07 8.66 -18.40
C LEU A 64 10.67 7.28 -18.12
N ILE A 65 9.82 6.28 -17.92
CA ILE A 65 10.27 4.95 -17.46
C ILE A 65 10.46 3.97 -18.64
N PHE A 66 9.62 4.05 -19.68
CA PHE A 66 9.53 3.02 -20.73
C PHE A 66 9.84 3.50 -22.15
N ASN A 67 10.10 4.80 -22.38
CA ASN A 67 10.37 5.29 -23.73
C ASN A 67 11.82 5.02 -24.18
N TYR A 68 12.34 3.80 -23.91
CA TYR A 68 13.70 3.40 -24.24
C TYR A 68 13.73 2.00 -24.87
N GLY A 69 14.68 1.80 -25.77
CA GLY A 69 14.94 0.49 -26.36
C GLY A 69 13.73 -0.12 -27.06
N ALA A 70 13.44 -1.39 -26.81
CA ALA A 70 12.33 -2.12 -27.43
C ALA A 70 10.94 -1.65 -26.99
N ALA A 71 10.82 -0.92 -25.89
CA ALA A 71 9.55 -0.37 -25.40
C ALA A 71 9.24 1.03 -25.96
N ALA A 72 10.18 1.64 -26.68
CA ALA A 72 9.97 2.91 -27.34
C ALA A 72 8.78 2.81 -28.33
N GLY A 73 7.87 3.76 -28.28
CA GLY A 73 6.63 3.75 -29.09
C GLY A 73 5.43 3.04 -28.44
N GLN A 74 5.59 2.34 -27.32
CA GLN A 74 4.48 1.72 -26.59
C GLN A 74 4.01 2.55 -25.37
N THR A 75 4.53 3.74 -25.20
CA THR A 75 4.25 4.64 -24.08
C THR A 75 2.75 4.84 -23.86
N GLY A 76 1.98 5.04 -24.94
CA GLY A 76 0.52 5.22 -24.87
C GLY A 76 -0.20 4.00 -24.29
N THR A 77 0.18 2.79 -24.71
CA THR A 77 -0.39 1.55 -24.18
C THR A 77 -0.04 1.35 -22.70
N VAL A 78 1.20 1.65 -22.31
CA VAL A 78 1.64 1.58 -20.91
C VAL A 78 0.87 2.60 -20.05
N ALA A 79 0.72 3.82 -20.53
CA ALA A 79 -0.05 4.86 -19.84
C ALA A 79 -1.52 4.46 -19.69
N ALA A 80 -2.16 3.99 -20.75
CA ALA A 80 -3.54 3.51 -20.70
C ALA A 80 -3.72 2.33 -19.73
N THR A 81 -2.77 1.39 -19.73
CA THR A 81 -2.76 0.25 -18.79
C THR A 81 -2.60 0.73 -17.35
N LEU A 82 -1.71 1.72 -17.10
CA LEU A 82 -1.55 2.31 -15.78
C LEU A 82 -2.87 2.92 -15.29
N VAL A 83 -3.54 3.73 -16.13
CA VAL A 83 -4.84 4.33 -15.79
C VAL A 83 -5.88 3.25 -15.47
N ALA A 84 -5.94 2.19 -16.28
CA ALA A 84 -6.86 1.07 -16.07
C ALA A 84 -6.65 0.33 -14.75
N LEU A 85 -5.42 0.32 -14.20
CA LEU A 85 -5.06 -0.33 -12.95
C LEU A 85 -5.36 0.52 -11.70
N LEU A 86 -5.53 1.83 -11.82
CA LEU A 86 -5.63 2.73 -10.65
C LEU A 86 -6.91 2.56 -9.83
N PRO A 87 -8.10 2.34 -10.39
CA PRO A 87 -9.27 1.98 -9.58
C PRO A 87 -9.04 0.72 -8.75
N GLY A 88 -8.32 -0.27 -9.35
CA GLY A 88 -7.91 -1.49 -8.66
C GLY A 88 -6.96 -1.24 -7.49
N LEU A 89 -6.10 -0.23 -7.57
CA LEU A 89 -5.22 0.16 -6.47
C LEU A 89 -6.02 0.59 -5.22
N VAL A 90 -7.09 1.36 -5.42
CA VAL A 90 -8.01 1.76 -4.34
C VAL A 90 -8.71 0.53 -3.76
N GLY A 91 -9.28 -0.33 -4.62
CA GLY A 91 -9.91 -1.58 -4.21
C GLY A 91 -8.94 -2.50 -3.48
N PHE A 92 -7.72 -2.67 -4.00
CA PHE A 92 -6.66 -3.47 -3.37
C PHE A 92 -6.31 -2.95 -1.97
N THR A 93 -6.21 -1.63 -1.80
CA THR A 93 -5.93 -1.00 -0.51
C THR A 93 -7.00 -1.34 0.53
N VAL A 94 -8.27 -1.20 0.16
CA VAL A 94 -9.40 -1.53 1.04
C VAL A 94 -9.43 -3.01 1.36
N HIS A 95 -9.25 -3.86 0.35
CA HIS A 95 -9.17 -5.31 0.52
C HIS A 95 -8.05 -5.70 1.47
N TYR A 96 -6.84 -5.19 1.24
CA TYR A 96 -5.65 -5.48 2.06
C TYR A 96 -5.83 -5.10 3.53
N LEU A 97 -6.37 -3.90 3.83
CA LEU A 97 -6.66 -3.50 5.20
C LEU A 97 -7.73 -4.38 5.85
N SER A 98 -8.74 -4.78 5.08
CA SER A 98 -9.79 -5.70 5.58
C SER A 98 -9.21 -7.05 5.97
N LEU A 99 -8.23 -7.58 5.21
CA LEU A 99 -7.53 -8.81 5.57
C LEU A 99 -6.79 -8.67 6.91
N ARG A 100 -6.19 -7.51 7.20
CA ARG A 100 -5.55 -7.27 8.51
C ARG A 100 -6.54 -7.30 9.66
N GLY A 101 -7.76 -6.83 9.44
CA GLY A 101 -8.85 -6.95 10.41
C GLY A 101 -9.20 -8.40 10.73
N PHE A 102 -9.29 -9.28 9.72
CA PHE A 102 -9.51 -10.71 9.94
C PHE A 102 -8.34 -11.36 10.70
N TYR A 103 -7.09 -11.04 10.34
CA TYR A 103 -5.92 -11.61 11.02
C TYR A 103 -5.86 -11.20 12.49
N ALA A 104 -6.21 -9.96 12.82
CA ALA A 104 -6.30 -9.50 14.20
C ALA A 104 -7.36 -10.26 15.00
N LEU A 105 -8.45 -10.70 14.35
CA LEU A 105 -9.51 -11.53 14.90
C LEU A 105 -9.20 -13.04 14.83
N GLN A 106 -7.96 -13.42 14.49
CA GLN A 106 -7.48 -14.80 14.33
C GLN A 106 -8.25 -15.61 13.28
N ASP A 107 -8.96 -14.95 12.36
CA ASP A 107 -9.59 -15.61 11.21
C ASP A 107 -8.66 -15.60 10.00
N THR A 108 -8.10 -16.76 9.67
CA THR A 108 -7.25 -16.96 8.47
C THR A 108 -8.02 -17.63 7.34
N LYS A 109 -9.18 -18.20 7.61
CA LYS A 109 -9.98 -18.93 6.61
C LYS A 109 -10.70 -17.97 5.66
N THR A 110 -11.38 -16.96 6.20
CA THR A 110 -12.11 -15.97 5.39
C THR A 110 -11.22 -15.21 4.42
N PRO A 111 -10.04 -14.69 4.82
CA PRO A 111 -9.05 -14.12 3.91
C PRO A 111 -8.66 -15.05 2.77
N PHE A 112 -8.35 -16.30 3.07
CA PHE A 112 -7.96 -17.30 2.07
C PHE A 112 -9.04 -17.46 1.01
N PHE A 113 -10.28 -17.75 1.40
CA PHE A 113 -11.37 -17.93 0.43
C PHE A 113 -11.68 -16.65 -0.35
N THR A 114 -11.61 -15.50 0.28
CA THR A 114 -11.84 -14.22 -0.42
C THR A 114 -10.76 -14.00 -1.48
N GLN A 115 -9.50 -14.32 -1.18
CA GLN A 115 -8.40 -14.18 -2.13
C GLN A 115 -8.52 -15.19 -3.28
N VAL A 116 -8.96 -16.43 -3.00
CA VAL A 116 -9.25 -17.44 -4.05
C VAL A 116 -10.33 -16.95 -5.02
N TRP A 117 -11.40 -16.31 -4.52
CA TRP A 117 -12.43 -15.73 -5.37
C TRP A 117 -11.92 -14.57 -6.23
N VAL A 118 -11.12 -13.66 -5.67
CA VAL A 118 -10.50 -12.56 -6.41
C VAL A 118 -9.58 -13.11 -7.52
N ALA A 119 -8.71 -14.07 -7.17
CA ALA A 119 -7.80 -14.70 -8.13
C ALA A 119 -8.57 -15.45 -9.22
N GLY A 120 -9.60 -16.22 -8.85
CA GLY A 120 -10.46 -16.93 -9.80
C GLY A 120 -11.16 -15.98 -10.77
N ALA A 121 -11.70 -14.87 -10.27
CA ALA A 121 -12.32 -13.86 -11.12
C ALA A 121 -11.32 -13.24 -12.11
N MET A 122 -10.08 -12.97 -11.66
CA MET A 122 -9.02 -12.48 -12.56
C MET A 122 -8.66 -13.48 -13.64
N VAL A 123 -8.54 -14.77 -13.31
CA VAL A 123 -8.24 -15.84 -14.27
C VAL A 123 -9.36 -15.98 -15.30
N VAL A 124 -10.62 -16.02 -14.86
CA VAL A 124 -11.79 -16.08 -15.76
C VAL A 124 -11.84 -14.88 -16.69
N TRP A 125 -11.59 -13.69 -16.15
CA TRP A 125 -11.51 -12.46 -16.95
C TRP A 125 -10.38 -12.54 -18.00
N ALA A 126 -9.17 -12.96 -17.58
CA ALA A 126 -8.02 -13.06 -18.47
C ALA A 126 -8.26 -14.05 -19.62
N ILE A 127 -8.81 -15.24 -19.32
CA ILE A 127 -9.16 -16.24 -20.32
C ILE A 127 -10.26 -15.71 -21.27
N GLY A 128 -11.33 -15.11 -20.72
CA GLY A 128 -12.39 -14.53 -21.53
C GLY A 128 -11.86 -13.46 -22.50
N MET A 129 -11.01 -12.58 -22.01
CA MET A 129 -10.47 -11.50 -22.84
C MET A 129 -9.43 -11.98 -23.85
N SER A 130 -8.66 -13.03 -23.57
CA SER A 130 -7.73 -13.60 -24.53
C SER A 130 -8.43 -14.18 -25.77
N VAL A 131 -9.69 -14.58 -25.63
CA VAL A 131 -10.51 -15.11 -26.73
C VAL A 131 -11.14 -13.97 -27.56
N PHE A 132 -11.49 -12.85 -26.92
CA PHE A 132 -12.28 -11.76 -27.55
C PHE A 132 -11.45 -10.53 -27.93
N ALA A 133 -10.23 -10.35 -27.42
CA ALA A 133 -9.41 -9.20 -27.72
C ALA A 133 -8.66 -9.35 -29.06
N PRO A 134 -8.84 -8.39 -30.00
CA PRO A 134 -8.25 -8.52 -31.34
C PRO A 134 -6.74 -8.24 -31.37
N ASP A 135 -6.21 -7.39 -30.47
CA ASP A 135 -4.84 -6.91 -30.52
C ASP A 135 -4.14 -6.97 -29.14
N ALA A 136 -2.84 -7.24 -29.15
CA ALA A 136 -2.03 -7.34 -27.93
C ALA A 136 -2.01 -6.04 -27.09
N SER A 137 -2.09 -4.88 -27.71
CA SER A 137 -2.16 -3.57 -27.03
C SER A 137 -3.45 -3.41 -26.25
N VAL A 138 -4.56 -3.91 -26.78
CA VAL A 138 -5.88 -3.88 -26.14
C VAL A 138 -5.91 -4.88 -24.97
N VAL A 139 -5.28 -6.05 -25.12
CA VAL A 139 -5.23 -7.08 -24.07
C VAL A 139 -4.66 -6.53 -22.76
N THR A 140 -3.56 -5.78 -22.80
CA THR A 140 -2.93 -5.25 -21.57
C THR A 140 -3.82 -4.29 -20.83
N VAL A 141 -4.51 -3.38 -21.53
CA VAL A 141 -5.46 -2.43 -20.93
C VAL A 141 -6.66 -3.17 -20.34
N VAL A 142 -7.21 -4.14 -21.07
CA VAL A 142 -8.36 -4.93 -20.62
C VAL A 142 -8.03 -5.79 -19.40
N LEU A 143 -6.82 -6.35 -19.33
CA LEU A 143 -6.33 -7.03 -18.12
C LEU A 143 -6.22 -6.07 -16.93
N GLY A 144 -5.78 -4.83 -17.17
CA GLY A 144 -5.78 -3.76 -16.16
C GLY A 144 -7.18 -3.44 -15.63
N ILE A 145 -8.18 -3.38 -16.51
CA ILE A 145 -9.59 -3.21 -16.11
C ILE A 145 -10.06 -4.41 -15.29
N GLY A 146 -9.74 -5.65 -15.73
CA GLY A 146 -10.08 -6.87 -15.00
C GLY A 146 -9.52 -6.89 -13.59
N TYR A 147 -8.26 -6.49 -13.43
CA TYR A 147 -7.63 -6.30 -12.14
C TYR A 147 -8.44 -5.32 -11.26
N SER A 148 -8.80 -4.17 -11.81
CA SER A 148 -9.55 -3.14 -11.10
C SER A 148 -10.93 -3.63 -10.66
N VAL A 149 -11.67 -4.30 -11.56
CA VAL A 149 -12.98 -4.88 -11.25
C VAL A 149 -12.87 -5.95 -10.16
N ALA A 150 -11.90 -6.88 -10.29
CA ALA A 150 -11.70 -7.95 -9.33
C ALA A 150 -11.40 -7.43 -7.92
N TYR A 151 -10.55 -6.40 -7.80
CA TYR A 151 -10.22 -5.85 -6.49
C TYR A 151 -11.29 -4.92 -5.92
N VAL A 152 -12.05 -4.19 -6.73
CA VAL A 152 -13.20 -3.43 -6.25
C VAL A 152 -14.28 -4.36 -5.71
N VAL A 153 -14.59 -5.45 -6.42
CA VAL A 153 -15.52 -6.47 -5.94
C VAL A 153 -14.96 -7.18 -4.70
N GLY A 154 -13.68 -7.58 -4.74
CA GLY A 154 -12.99 -8.20 -3.61
C GLY A 154 -12.99 -7.33 -2.35
N ALA A 155 -12.77 -6.03 -2.48
CA ALA A 155 -12.86 -5.05 -1.40
C ALA A 155 -14.26 -5.00 -0.80
N SER A 156 -15.29 -4.93 -1.66
CA SER A 156 -16.68 -4.90 -1.22
C SER A 156 -17.07 -6.16 -0.44
N VAL A 157 -16.69 -7.34 -0.97
CA VAL A 157 -16.93 -8.62 -0.28
C VAL A 157 -16.18 -8.71 1.04
N SER A 158 -14.91 -8.29 1.06
CA SER A 158 -14.09 -8.30 2.28
C SER A 158 -14.66 -7.38 3.36
N LEU A 159 -15.09 -6.17 3.00
CA LEU A 159 -15.70 -5.23 3.95
C LEU A 159 -17.00 -5.78 4.52
N ILE A 160 -17.87 -6.33 3.67
CA ILE A 160 -19.15 -6.90 4.11
C ILE A 160 -18.93 -8.08 5.06
N ARG A 161 -18.02 -8.99 4.70
CA ARG A 161 -17.69 -10.14 5.57
C ARG A 161 -17.05 -9.72 6.87
N LEU A 162 -16.13 -8.74 6.84
CA LEU A 162 -15.50 -8.22 8.05
C LEU A 162 -16.51 -7.56 8.98
N GLN A 163 -17.44 -6.79 8.42
CA GLN A 163 -18.54 -6.17 9.17
C GLN A 163 -19.40 -7.22 9.88
N HIS A 164 -19.76 -8.31 9.20
CA HIS A 164 -20.51 -9.40 9.82
C HIS A 164 -19.69 -10.13 10.91
N HIS A 165 -18.39 -10.30 10.69
CA HIS A 165 -17.51 -11.00 11.63
C HIS A 165 -17.29 -10.21 12.93
N ILE A 166 -17.16 -8.88 12.84
CA ILE A 166 -17.03 -7.99 14.01
C ILE A 166 -18.37 -7.83 14.76
N GLY A 167 -19.50 -8.09 14.08
CA GLY A 167 -20.82 -7.98 14.69
C GLY A 167 -21.38 -6.56 14.77
N GLY A 168 -20.97 -5.67 13.82
CA GLY A 168 -21.48 -4.31 13.77
C GLY A 168 -21.14 -3.60 12.46
N SER A 169 -21.76 -2.46 12.19
CA SER A 169 -21.52 -1.70 10.97
C SER A 169 -20.12 -1.06 10.98
N LEU A 170 -19.31 -1.34 9.96
CA LEU A 170 -18.06 -0.61 9.65
C LEU A 170 -18.33 0.78 9.06
N TYR A 171 -19.55 1.29 9.21
CA TYR A 171 -19.96 2.58 8.64
C TYR A 171 -19.66 2.69 7.13
N VAL A 172 -19.96 1.61 6.38
CA VAL A 172 -19.67 1.52 4.93
C VAL A 172 -20.25 2.72 4.17
N GLY A 173 -21.46 3.16 4.49
CA GLY A 173 -22.05 4.37 3.92
C GLY A 173 -21.21 5.63 4.19
N SER A 174 -20.62 5.71 5.37
CA SER A 174 -19.69 6.80 5.72
C SER A 174 -18.35 6.68 5.00
N LEU A 175 -17.87 5.45 4.70
CA LEU A 175 -16.68 5.23 3.88
C LEU A 175 -16.92 5.64 2.43
N VAL A 176 -18.08 5.30 1.86
CA VAL A 176 -18.45 5.75 0.52
C VAL A 176 -18.53 7.27 0.47
N GLY A 177 -19.20 7.90 1.45
CA GLY A 177 -19.22 9.37 1.57
C GLY A 177 -17.81 9.96 1.70
N HIS A 178 -16.91 9.30 2.40
CA HIS A 178 -15.50 9.71 2.51
C HIS A 178 -14.76 9.59 1.17
N VAL A 179 -14.96 8.48 0.44
CA VAL A 179 -14.38 8.29 -0.91
C VAL A 179 -14.84 9.39 -1.85
N VAL A 180 -16.13 9.76 -1.85
CA VAL A 180 -16.64 10.88 -2.66
C VAL A 180 -16.05 12.21 -2.22
N LYS A 181 -15.99 12.45 -0.89
CA LYS A 181 -15.44 13.68 -0.32
C LYS A 181 -13.96 13.89 -0.65
N VAL A 182 -13.18 12.82 -0.72
CA VAL A 182 -11.75 12.84 -1.11
C VAL A 182 -11.61 12.82 -2.63
N GLY A 183 -12.45 12.07 -3.32
CA GLY A 183 -12.40 11.86 -4.77
C GLY A 183 -12.66 13.13 -5.58
N VAL A 184 -13.61 13.98 -5.13
CA VAL A 184 -13.91 15.23 -5.85
C VAL A 184 -12.69 16.17 -5.88
N PRO A 185 -12.07 16.54 -4.76
CA PRO A 185 -10.84 17.33 -4.79
C PRO A 185 -9.70 16.67 -5.55
N ALA A 186 -9.58 15.34 -5.45
CA ALA A 186 -8.55 14.58 -6.16
C ALA A 186 -8.75 14.63 -7.68
N ALA A 187 -9.99 14.51 -8.16
CA ALA A 187 -10.33 14.61 -9.57
C ALA A 187 -10.10 16.03 -10.13
N LEU A 188 -10.44 17.06 -9.36
CA LEU A 188 -10.16 18.46 -9.74
C LEU A 188 -8.65 18.72 -9.81
N ALA A 189 -7.90 18.26 -8.82
CA ALA A 189 -6.45 18.38 -8.80
C ALA A 189 -5.78 17.62 -9.97
N ALA A 190 -6.28 16.43 -10.28
CA ALA A 190 -5.85 15.65 -11.44
C ALA A 190 -6.16 16.38 -12.76
N GLY A 191 -7.34 17.00 -12.87
CA GLY A 191 -7.69 17.83 -14.02
C GLY A 191 -6.72 19.00 -14.22
N VAL A 192 -6.37 19.71 -13.15
CA VAL A 192 -5.39 20.80 -13.20
C VAL A 192 -4.00 20.26 -13.56
N ALA A 193 -3.54 19.15 -12.98
CA ALA A 193 -2.26 18.52 -13.32
C ALA A 193 -2.22 18.10 -14.79
N TYR A 194 -3.31 17.53 -15.33
CA TYR A 194 -3.43 17.18 -16.74
C TYR A 194 -3.36 18.41 -17.64
N LEU A 195 -4.09 19.48 -17.31
CA LEU A 195 -4.02 20.74 -18.06
C LEU A 195 -2.63 21.36 -18.04
N THR A 196 -1.90 21.22 -16.92
CA THR A 196 -0.51 21.65 -16.82
C THR A 196 0.39 20.85 -17.77
N SER A 197 0.19 19.53 -17.86
CA SER A 197 0.91 18.65 -18.80
C SER A 197 0.59 19.01 -20.26
N VAL A 198 -0.68 19.23 -20.59
CA VAL A 198 -1.08 19.71 -21.93
C VAL A 198 -0.48 21.08 -22.25
N GLY A 199 -0.48 22.01 -21.29
CA GLY A 199 0.17 23.31 -21.46
C GLY A 199 1.69 23.18 -21.66
N TRP A 200 2.34 22.24 -20.99
CA TRP A 200 3.76 21.94 -21.15
C TRP A 200 4.10 21.53 -22.59
N SER A 201 3.31 20.63 -23.17
CA SER A 201 3.52 20.19 -24.55
C SER A 201 3.34 21.31 -25.59
N GLN A 202 2.52 22.33 -25.30
CA GLN A 202 2.34 23.49 -26.18
C GLN A 202 3.53 24.47 -26.16
N LEU A 203 4.34 24.42 -25.09
CA LEU A 203 5.51 25.29 -24.95
C LEU A 203 6.71 24.84 -25.83
N GLY A 204 6.65 23.63 -26.41
CA GLY A 204 7.70 23.10 -27.26
C GLY A 204 9.06 22.91 -26.55
N LEU A 205 9.04 22.82 -25.21
CA LEU A 205 10.25 22.65 -24.41
C LEU A 205 10.90 21.28 -24.63
N GLU A 206 10.14 20.33 -25.13
CA GLU A 206 10.62 19.00 -25.51
C GLU A 206 11.60 19.01 -26.67
N ASP A 207 11.53 20.05 -27.56
CA ASP A 207 12.41 20.23 -28.69
C ASP A 207 13.76 20.85 -28.28
N VAL A 208 13.79 21.53 -27.13
CA VAL A 208 14.98 22.29 -26.66
C VAL A 208 15.75 21.52 -25.58
N LEU A 209 15.03 20.74 -24.74
CA LEU A 209 15.60 20.01 -23.62
C LEU A 209 15.83 18.54 -23.97
N PRO A 210 16.83 17.87 -23.37
CA PRO A 210 16.91 16.41 -23.42
C PRO A 210 15.61 15.77 -22.95
N ASN A 211 15.08 14.78 -23.69
CA ASN A 211 13.79 14.14 -23.42
C ASN A 211 13.57 13.74 -21.96
N ILE A 212 14.62 13.20 -21.31
CA ILE A 212 14.54 12.81 -19.89
C ILE A 212 14.29 14.03 -19.00
N LEU A 213 15.02 15.12 -19.24
CA LEU A 213 14.92 16.33 -18.43
C LEU A 213 13.57 17.02 -18.63
N ALA A 214 13.08 17.08 -19.88
CA ALA A 214 11.76 17.61 -20.19
C ALA A 214 10.65 16.85 -19.45
N GLN A 215 10.68 15.52 -19.48
CA GLN A 215 9.70 14.66 -18.79
C GLN A 215 9.80 14.75 -17.25
N MET A 216 11.01 14.84 -16.70
CA MET A 216 11.20 15.05 -15.27
C MET A 216 10.65 16.40 -14.80
N LEU A 217 10.87 17.47 -15.58
CA LEU A 217 10.33 18.81 -15.27
C LEU A 217 8.82 18.84 -15.40
N GLU A 218 8.25 18.23 -16.44
CA GLU A 218 6.81 18.09 -16.62
C GLU A 218 6.16 17.39 -15.42
N LEU A 219 6.71 16.24 -15.01
CA LEU A 219 6.24 15.50 -13.84
C LEU A 219 6.40 16.29 -12.54
N ALA A 220 7.53 16.98 -12.37
CA ALA A 220 7.78 17.78 -11.17
C ALA A 220 6.81 18.97 -11.07
N ILE A 221 6.58 19.69 -12.16
CA ILE A 221 5.68 20.84 -12.21
C ILE A 221 4.24 20.38 -12.11
N GLY A 222 3.79 19.47 -12.98
CA GLY A 222 2.41 18.95 -12.98
C GLY A 222 2.06 18.25 -11.66
N GLY A 223 2.99 17.45 -11.12
CA GLY A 223 2.83 16.80 -9.83
C GLY A 223 2.76 17.79 -8.66
N SER A 224 3.65 18.78 -8.62
CA SER A 224 3.66 19.80 -7.55
C SER A 224 2.40 20.67 -7.58
N VAL A 225 1.98 21.12 -8.76
CA VAL A 225 0.73 21.89 -8.93
C VAL A 225 -0.46 21.04 -8.52
N GLY A 226 -0.53 19.79 -8.98
CA GLY A 226 -1.61 18.88 -8.61
C GLY A 226 -1.68 18.61 -7.11
N VAL A 227 -0.55 18.37 -6.45
CA VAL A 227 -0.49 18.19 -4.98
C VAL A 227 -0.92 19.46 -4.25
N ALA A 228 -0.45 20.65 -4.68
CA ALA A 228 -0.82 21.92 -4.07
C ALA A 228 -2.33 22.19 -4.19
N VAL A 229 -2.91 21.95 -5.35
CA VAL A 229 -4.35 22.09 -5.59
C VAL A 229 -5.14 21.09 -4.75
N TYR A 230 -4.70 19.82 -4.70
CA TYR A 230 -5.36 18.82 -3.87
C TYR A 230 -5.36 19.21 -2.38
N VAL A 231 -4.19 19.58 -1.85
CA VAL A 231 -4.06 19.97 -0.43
C VAL A 231 -4.94 21.20 -0.15
N GLY A 232 -4.93 22.20 -1.01
CA GLY A 232 -5.77 23.41 -0.88
C GLY A 232 -7.26 23.08 -0.86
N LEU A 233 -7.73 22.29 -1.82
CA LEU A 233 -9.13 21.86 -1.90
C LEU A 233 -9.50 20.94 -0.73
N ALA A 234 -8.66 19.97 -0.38
CA ALA A 234 -8.91 19.08 0.74
C ALA A 234 -9.01 19.86 2.08
N TYR A 235 -8.20 20.91 2.23
CA TYR A 235 -8.28 21.81 3.39
C TYR A 235 -9.60 22.59 3.37
N ALA A 236 -10.03 23.13 2.23
CA ALA A 236 -11.30 23.84 2.07
C ALA A 236 -12.51 22.93 2.31
N PHE A 237 -12.48 21.68 1.82
CA PHE A 237 -13.53 20.68 2.06
C PHE A 237 -13.50 20.09 3.49
N GLY A 238 -12.54 20.49 4.31
CA GLY A 238 -12.44 20.06 5.71
C GLY A 238 -12.15 18.56 5.86
N ILE A 239 -11.25 17.99 5.02
CA ILE A 239 -10.81 16.62 5.13
C ILE A 239 -9.82 16.53 6.30
N ARG A 240 -10.26 15.91 7.40
CA ARG A 240 -9.51 15.85 8.67
C ARG A 240 -8.16 15.18 8.52
N GLU A 241 -8.10 14.11 7.76
CA GLU A 241 -6.89 13.30 7.53
C GLU A 241 -5.80 14.14 6.84
N VAL A 242 -6.18 14.96 5.87
CA VAL A 242 -5.23 15.84 5.17
C VAL A 242 -4.78 16.99 6.08
N ARG A 243 -5.70 17.59 6.84
CA ARG A 243 -5.36 18.63 7.82
C ARG A 243 -4.35 18.14 8.87
N MET A 244 -4.57 16.91 9.36
CA MET A 244 -3.64 16.28 10.30
C MET A 244 -2.27 16.02 9.64
N GLY A 245 -2.24 15.47 8.42
CA GLY A 245 -1.01 15.23 7.68
C GLY A 245 -0.21 16.52 7.43
N VAL A 246 -0.90 17.60 7.02
CA VAL A 246 -0.27 18.91 6.81
C VAL A 246 0.25 19.49 8.14
N ALA A 247 -0.51 19.36 9.22
CA ALA A 247 -0.08 19.84 10.55
C ALA A 247 1.17 19.11 11.04
N LEU A 248 1.21 17.77 10.89
CA LEU A 248 2.39 16.95 11.23
C LEU A 248 3.61 17.30 10.36
N PHE A 249 3.41 17.50 9.06
CA PHE A 249 4.49 17.91 8.17
C PHE A 249 5.01 19.31 8.53
N ALA A 250 4.11 20.26 8.76
CA ALA A 250 4.46 21.62 9.14
C ALA A 250 5.20 21.67 10.48
N SER A 251 4.78 20.88 11.49
CA SER A 251 5.46 20.80 12.79
C SER A 251 6.89 20.27 12.64
N LYS A 252 7.08 19.25 11.81
CA LYS A 252 8.38 18.64 11.57
C LYS A 252 9.33 19.57 10.79
N VAL A 253 8.80 20.28 9.80
CA VAL A 253 9.60 21.20 8.96
C VAL A 253 9.88 22.51 9.67
N LEU A 254 8.89 23.07 10.38
CA LEU A 254 9.01 24.36 11.06
C LEU A 254 9.54 24.26 12.49
N ARG A 255 9.84 23.06 13.01
CA ARG A 255 10.21 22.79 14.41
C ARG A 255 9.30 23.49 15.44
N ARG A 256 8.02 23.66 15.09
CA ARG A 256 7.00 24.23 15.98
C ARG A 256 6.16 23.11 16.58
N GLU A 257 5.97 23.16 17.90
CA GLU A 257 4.95 22.33 18.56
C GLU A 257 3.58 22.75 18.05
N VAL A 258 2.89 21.83 17.37
CA VAL A 258 1.50 22.04 16.96
C VAL A 258 0.63 21.36 18.00
N THR A 259 -0.09 22.18 18.78
CA THR A 259 -1.17 21.71 19.64
C THR A 259 -2.26 21.11 18.76
N VAL A 260 -2.40 19.79 18.79
CA VAL A 260 -3.52 19.09 18.15
C VAL A 260 -4.76 19.36 19.01
N PRO A 261 -5.87 19.90 18.46
CA PRO A 261 -7.08 20.08 19.25
C PRO A 261 -7.56 18.72 19.77
N ASP A 262 -7.68 18.58 21.08
CA ASP A 262 -8.24 17.45 21.77
C ASP A 262 -9.62 17.10 21.20
N GLY A 263 -9.76 15.91 20.68
CA GLY A 263 -11.02 15.41 20.18
C GLY A 263 -10.88 14.19 19.29
N GLN A 264 -10.69 13.01 19.89
CA GLN A 264 -10.93 11.71 19.27
C GLN A 264 -10.07 11.37 18.04
N THR A 265 -8.80 11.47 18.14
CA THR A 265 -7.89 10.66 17.34
C THR A 265 -7.76 9.31 18.02
N GLY A 266 -8.27 8.26 17.38
CA GLY A 266 -8.04 6.88 17.83
C GLY A 266 -6.58 6.43 17.66
N LEU A 267 -5.67 7.38 17.52
CA LEU A 267 -4.23 7.32 17.73
C LEU A 267 -3.99 8.29 18.88
N GLU A 268 -3.87 7.78 20.10
CA GLU A 268 -3.27 8.56 21.15
C GLU A 268 -1.93 9.09 20.63
N PRO A 269 -1.61 10.40 20.79
CA PRO A 269 -0.25 10.83 20.58
C PRO A 269 0.60 9.90 21.44
N ALA A 270 1.61 9.29 20.88
CA ALA A 270 2.58 8.57 21.67
C ALA A 270 3.20 9.61 22.61
N GLU A 271 2.63 9.72 23.81
CA GLU A 271 3.14 10.54 24.89
C GLU A 271 4.58 10.12 25.23
N ASP A 272 4.99 8.96 24.70
CA ASP A 272 6.26 8.31 24.96
C ASP A 272 7.24 8.26 23.77
N LEU A 273 7.09 9.10 22.72
CA LEU A 273 8.14 9.16 21.70
C LEU A 273 9.49 9.68 22.26
N ASN A 274 9.47 10.44 23.35
CA ASN A 274 10.69 10.79 24.06
C ASN A 274 11.19 9.69 25.00
N GLU A 275 10.30 8.87 25.57
CA GLU A 275 10.70 7.68 26.33
C GLU A 275 11.04 6.52 25.38
N ALA A 276 10.38 6.41 24.20
CA ALA A 276 10.73 5.41 23.21
C ALA A 276 12.13 5.60 22.62
N HIS A 277 12.67 6.82 22.54
CA HIS A 277 14.05 7.01 22.14
C HIS A 277 15.06 6.60 23.23
N THR A 278 14.68 6.65 24.50
CA THR A 278 15.46 6.06 25.58
C THR A 278 15.09 4.61 25.85
N GLY A 279 13.87 4.20 25.54
CA GLY A 279 13.34 2.83 25.68
C GLY A 279 13.73 1.87 24.57
N THR A 280 14.04 2.34 23.34
CA THR A 280 14.43 1.46 22.21
C THR A 280 15.75 0.72 22.48
N LEU A 281 16.59 1.24 23.37
CA LEU A 281 17.76 0.52 23.87
C LEU A 281 17.41 -0.47 25.00
N SER A 282 16.24 -0.34 25.65
CA SER A 282 15.83 -1.26 26.72
C SER A 282 15.05 -2.47 26.20
N ILE A 283 14.40 -2.39 25.03
CA ILE A 283 13.73 -3.52 24.38
C ILE A 283 14.74 -4.56 23.88
N PHE A 284 15.97 -4.16 23.60
CA PHE A 284 17.09 -5.07 23.34
C PHE A 284 17.92 -5.41 24.57
N ARG A 285 17.59 -4.90 25.75
CA ARG A 285 18.09 -5.47 26.99
C ARG A 285 17.39 -6.81 27.16
N ARG A 286 18.05 -7.88 26.67
CA ARG A 286 17.71 -9.24 27.07
C ARG A 286 17.52 -9.19 28.59
N PRO A 287 16.38 -9.64 29.13
CA PRO A 287 16.32 -9.91 30.56
C PRO A 287 17.57 -10.73 30.86
N ALA A 288 18.30 -10.35 31.88
CA ALA A 288 19.43 -11.16 32.33
C ALA A 288 18.82 -12.53 32.61
N LEU A 289 19.00 -13.46 31.68
CA LEU A 289 18.61 -14.84 31.86
C LEU A 289 19.37 -15.29 33.08
N ASP A 290 18.60 -15.65 34.11
CA ASP A 290 19.18 -16.23 35.33
C ASP A 290 20.04 -17.40 34.90
N PRO A 291 21.34 -17.43 35.24
CA PRO A 291 22.24 -18.51 34.79
C PRO A 291 21.71 -19.89 35.15
N GLU A 292 20.91 -20.01 36.21
CA GLU A 292 20.27 -21.26 36.62
C GLU A 292 19.13 -21.68 35.69
N MET A 293 18.37 -20.73 35.14
CA MET A 293 17.27 -21.03 34.20
C MET A 293 17.79 -21.44 32.80
N THR A 294 19.00 -21.00 32.44
CA THR A 294 19.63 -21.39 31.16
C THR A 294 20.16 -22.82 31.24
N ALA A 295 20.62 -23.27 32.42
CA ALA A 295 21.12 -24.62 32.60
C ALA A 295 19.98 -25.68 32.55
N GLU A 296 18.81 -25.41 33.12
CA GLU A 296 17.65 -26.34 33.04
C GLU A 296 17.07 -26.47 31.64
N PHE A 297 17.05 -25.37 30.85
CA PHE A 297 16.49 -25.42 29.50
C PHE A 297 17.32 -26.22 28.49
N PHE A 298 18.64 -26.35 28.73
CA PHE A 298 19.54 -27.11 27.89
C PHE A 298 19.80 -28.55 28.37
N LEU A 299 19.28 -28.95 29.53
CA LEU A 299 19.46 -30.28 30.08
C LEU A 299 18.24 -31.20 30.00
N ASP A 300 17.09 -30.71 29.53
CA ASP A 300 15.91 -31.56 29.30
C ASP A 300 15.91 -32.15 27.89
N GLU A 301 16.81 -33.12 27.67
CA GLU A 301 16.90 -33.93 26.45
C GLU A 301 15.83 -35.02 26.33
N THR A 302 14.75 -34.96 27.08
CA THR A 302 13.73 -36.02 27.08
C THR A 302 12.38 -35.61 26.46
N LEU A 303 12.41 -35.05 25.22
CA LEU A 303 11.22 -35.02 24.37
C LEU A 303 11.38 -36.06 23.26
N PRO A 304 10.68 -37.21 23.33
CA PRO A 304 10.76 -38.23 22.29
C PRO A 304 9.96 -37.76 21.05
N GLY A 305 10.66 -37.56 19.93
CA GLY A 305 10.03 -37.61 18.61
C GLY A 305 10.04 -36.36 17.73
N VAL A 306 10.86 -35.33 18.03
CA VAL A 306 11.10 -34.25 17.07
C VAL A 306 12.53 -34.33 16.58
N PRO A 307 12.81 -34.64 15.29
CA PRO A 307 14.17 -34.56 14.73
C PRO A 307 14.67 -33.11 14.82
N GLY A 308 15.83 -32.89 15.43
CA GLY A 308 16.40 -31.58 15.63
C GLY A 308 16.63 -30.88 14.29
N PHE A 309 16.16 -29.64 14.19
CA PHE A 309 16.31 -28.77 13.01
C PHE A 309 17.80 -28.52 12.62
N TRP A 310 18.75 -28.94 13.48
CA TRP A 310 20.19 -28.72 13.29
C TRP A 310 20.94 -29.92 12.67
N ASP A 311 20.31 -31.10 12.55
CA ASP A 311 20.97 -32.29 12.00
C ASP A 311 21.05 -32.28 10.45
N THR A 312 20.33 -31.39 9.77
CA THR A 312 20.37 -31.24 8.32
C THR A 312 21.46 -30.26 7.83
N ALA A 313 22.07 -29.48 8.70
CA ALA A 313 23.11 -28.53 8.31
C ALA A 313 24.55 -29.12 8.36
N ALA A 314 24.77 -30.23 9.05
CA ALA A 314 26.08 -30.82 9.22
C ALA A 314 26.52 -31.82 8.14
N THR A 315 25.56 -32.26 7.26
CA THR A 315 25.88 -33.23 6.20
C THR A 315 26.05 -32.65 4.80
N ALA A 316 25.94 -31.31 4.64
CA ALA A 316 26.12 -30.65 3.35
C ALA A 316 27.52 -30.10 3.07
N SER A 317 28.49 -30.32 3.93
CA SER A 317 29.83 -29.69 3.83
C SER A 317 31.00 -30.64 3.53
N VAL A 318 30.79 -31.82 2.95
CA VAL A 318 31.90 -32.63 2.38
C VAL A 318 31.45 -33.40 1.15
N ALA A 319 31.33 -32.70 0.03
CA ALA A 319 31.44 -33.31 -1.29
C ALA A 319 32.32 -32.40 -2.15
N ALA A 320 33.61 -32.73 -2.16
CA ALA A 320 34.60 -32.11 -3.02
C ALA A 320 34.22 -32.38 -4.50
N ALA A 321 34.13 -31.30 -5.29
CA ALA A 321 34.01 -31.37 -6.70
C ALA A 321 35.28 -32.04 -7.35
N PRO A 322 35.13 -32.94 -8.33
CA PRO A 322 36.29 -33.46 -9.04
C PRO A 322 36.85 -32.41 -10.01
N ALA A 323 38.18 -32.28 -9.99
CA ALA A 323 38.94 -31.43 -10.89
C ALA A 323 38.78 -31.90 -12.34
N LEU A 324 38.45 -30.98 -13.28
CA LEU A 324 38.52 -31.20 -14.71
C LEU A 324 39.95 -31.18 -15.19
N PRO A 325 40.39 -32.11 -16.09
CA PRO A 325 41.70 -32.12 -16.65
C PRO A 325 41.90 -31.04 -17.71
N ILE A 326 43.00 -30.29 -17.55
CA ILE A 326 43.50 -29.34 -18.56
C ILE A 326 44.24 -30.21 -19.63
N SER A 327 43.77 -30.14 -20.88
CA SER A 327 44.53 -30.71 -22.02
C SER A 327 45.32 -29.57 -22.70
N PRO A 328 46.58 -29.79 -23.07
CA PRO A 328 47.40 -28.83 -23.78
C PRO A 328 47.31 -29.08 -25.28
N SER A 329 47.09 -28.02 -26.05
CA SER A 329 47.70 -27.71 -27.36
C SER A 329 47.12 -26.41 -27.89
#